data_e6a385aa450a7fcc59a91eb754fc424b
#
_entry.id   e6a385aa450a7fcc59a91eb754fc424b
#
_cell.length_a   1.000
_cell.length_b   1.000
_cell.length_c   1.000
_cell.angle_alpha   90.00
_cell.angle_beta   90.00
_cell.angle_gamma   90.00
#
_symmetry.space_group_name_H-M   'P 1'
#
loop_
_entity.id
_entity.type
_entity.pdbx_description
1 polymer ?
#
loop_
_entity_poly.entity_id
_entity_poly.type
_entity_poly.pdbx_seq_one_letter_code
_entity_poly.pdbx_strand_id
1 'polypeptide(L)'
;EAQRRNIQPLVAADGMNLPFKDAGFEVLTVAFGLRNMASWPDALKEMHRVLTPRGALYVLDFSLPTLPLIRPAYLFYLKHVMPCIAGWITGQREAYVYLCGSIERFPSGEQMESLMLSCGFTSVKTHRLTFGIASLYEAVK
;
A
#
# COMPACT_ATOMS: atom_id res chain seq x y z
N GLU A 1 8.62 -18.84 0.38
CA GLU A 1 7.29 -19.27 0.90
C GLU A 1 6.28 -19.51 -0.22
N ALA A 2 6.19 -18.64 -1.24
CA ALA A 2 5.32 -18.79 -2.41
C ALA A 2 5.66 -20.04 -3.23
N GLN A 3 6.94 -20.42 -3.36
CA GLN A 3 7.36 -21.65 -4.03
C GLN A 3 6.87 -22.90 -3.32
N ARG A 4 6.75 -22.87 -1.98
CA ARG A 4 6.20 -23.99 -1.20
C ARG A 4 4.71 -24.20 -1.42
N ARG A 5 3.99 -23.16 -1.89
CA ARG A 5 2.54 -23.21 -2.17
C ARG A 5 2.22 -23.49 -3.63
N ASN A 6 3.21 -23.80 -4.46
CA ASN A 6 3.05 -24.10 -5.89
C ASN A 6 2.38 -22.95 -6.68
N ILE A 7 2.64 -21.68 -6.28
CA ILE A 7 2.15 -20.49 -6.98
C ILE A 7 3.12 -20.17 -8.11
N GLN A 8 2.67 -20.25 -9.35
CA GLN A 8 3.45 -19.95 -10.54
C GLN A 8 2.60 -19.17 -11.56
N PRO A 9 3.25 -18.33 -12.39
CA PRO A 9 4.67 -17.99 -12.42
C PRO A 9 5.10 -17.00 -11.32
N LEU A 10 6.31 -17.15 -10.80
CA LEU A 10 6.94 -16.23 -9.84
C LEU A 10 8.10 -15.49 -10.52
N VAL A 11 8.12 -14.18 -10.38
CA VAL A 11 9.19 -13.32 -10.88
C VAL A 11 9.74 -12.50 -9.71
N ALA A 12 11.05 -12.56 -9.51
CA ALA A 12 11.73 -11.66 -8.57
C ALA A 12 12.03 -10.35 -9.29
N ALA A 13 11.48 -9.25 -8.78
CA ALA A 13 11.61 -7.94 -9.42
C ALA A 13 11.58 -6.81 -8.38
N ASP A 14 12.17 -5.66 -8.75
CA ASP A 14 11.95 -4.40 -8.07
C ASP A 14 10.60 -3.82 -8.51
N GLY A 15 9.76 -3.42 -7.55
CA GLY A 15 8.45 -2.80 -7.84
C GLY A 15 8.53 -1.46 -8.57
N MET A 16 9.70 -0.82 -8.55
CA MET A 16 9.98 0.42 -9.28
C MET A 16 10.60 0.17 -10.68
N ASN A 17 10.90 -1.08 -11.01
CA ASN A 17 11.44 -1.49 -12.32
C ASN A 17 11.02 -2.92 -12.65
N LEU A 18 9.78 -3.07 -13.09
CA LEU A 18 9.16 -4.36 -13.35
C LEU A 18 9.68 -4.95 -14.68
N PRO A 19 10.09 -6.23 -14.74
CA PRO A 19 10.61 -6.86 -15.95
C PRO A 19 9.48 -7.27 -16.91
N PHE A 20 8.51 -6.40 -17.10
CA PHE A 20 7.37 -6.61 -17.98
C PHE A 20 7.29 -5.52 -19.05
N LYS A 21 6.78 -5.88 -20.21
CA LYS A 21 6.51 -4.92 -21.30
C LYS A 21 5.40 -3.96 -20.91
N ASP A 22 5.37 -2.81 -21.57
CA ASP A 22 4.28 -1.86 -21.48
C ASP A 22 2.94 -2.50 -21.85
N ALA A 23 1.88 -2.07 -21.18
CA ALA A 23 0.52 -2.52 -21.47
C ALA A 23 0.36 -4.05 -21.48
N GLY A 24 1.00 -4.74 -20.52
CA GLY A 24 0.99 -6.20 -20.43
C GLY A 24 -0.12 -6.77 -19.53
N PHE A 25 -0.75 -5.96 -18.69
CA PHE A 25 -1.71 -6.43 -17.68
C PHE A 25 -2.98 -5.59 -17.68
N GLU A 26 -4.12 -6.24 -17.56
CA GLU A 26 -5.42 -5.56 -17.42
C GLU A 26 -5.68 -5.14 -15.96
N VAL A 27 -5.15 -5.92 -15.01
CA VAL A 27 -5.33 -5.67 -13.58
C VAL A 27 -4.03 -5.92 -12.84
N LEU A 28 -3.70 -5.01 -11.93
CA LEU A 28 -2.65 -5.16 -10.92
C LEU A 28 -3.22 -5.04 -9.52
N THR A 29 -2.68 -5.83 -8.60
CA THR A 29 -3.04 -5.74 -7.19
C THR A 29 -1.80 -5.66 -6.31
N VAL A 30 -1.82 -4.75 -5.34
CA VAL A 30 -0.77 -4.61 -4.32
C VAL A 30 -1.44 -4.59 -2.95
N ALA A 31 -1.08 -5.54 -2.09
CA ALA A 31 -1.60 -5.59 -0.72
C ALA A 31 -0.47 -5.46 0.29
N PHE A 32 -0.53 -4.43 1.13
CA PHE A 32 0.40 -4.12 2.23
C PHE A 32 1.88 -4.04 1.80
N GLY A 33 2.12 -3.71 0.53
CA GLY A 33 3.46 -3.67 -0.06
C GLY A 33 3.91 -2.28 -0.50
N LEU A 34 3.00 -1.43 -0.97
CA LEU A 34 3.35 -0.13 -1.56
C LEU A 34 4.10 0.77 -0.57
N ARG A 35 3.68 0.81 0.70
CA ARG A 35 4.31 1.64 1.75
C ARG A 35 5.78 1.29 2.01
N ASN A 36 6.22 0.06 1.66
CA ASN A 36 7.59 -0.41 1.87
C ASN A 36 8.52 -0.13 0.67
N MET A 37 7.99 0.43 -0.43
CA MET A 37 8.79 0.78 -1.59
C MET A 37 9.57 2.07 -1.34
N ALA A 38 10.77 2.17 -1.89
CA ALA A 38 11.66 3.31 -1.66
C ALA A 38 11.12 4.62 -2.26
N SER A 39 10.39 4.53 -3.39
CA SER A 39 9.74 5.66 -4.05
C SER A 39 8.32 5.26 -4.48
N TRP A 40 7.31 5.79 -3.81
CA TRP A 40 5.91 5.54 -4.17
C TRP A 40 5.53 6.09 -5.55
N PRO A 41 5.97 7.32 -5.92
CA PRO A 41 5.70 7.85 -7.26
C PRO A 41 6.28 6.98 -8.38
N ASP A 42 7.53 6.49 -8.21
CA ASP A 42 8.18 5.69 -9.24
C ASP A 42 7.52 4.31 -9.36
N ALA A 43 7.17 3.69 -8.23
CA ALA A 43 6.42 2.44 -8.21
C ALA A 43 5.05 2.59 -8.89
N LEU A 44 4.31 3.67 -8.60
CA LEU A 44 3.00 3.93 -9.22
C LEU A 44 3.11 4.21 -10.72
N LYS A 45 4.12 4.96 -11.18
CA LYS A 45 4.40 5.16 -12.60
C LYS A 45 4.74 3.85 -13.32
N GLU A 46 5.51 3.00 -12.67
CA GLU A 46 5.88 1.71 -13.22
C GLU A 46 4.67 0.75 -13.31
N MET A 47 3.82 0.73 -12.29
CA MET A 47 2.55 0.02 -12.32
C MET A 47 1.63 0.56 -13.41
N HIS A 48 1.58 1.88 -13.59
CA HIS A 48 0.85 2.51 -14.68
C HIS A 48 1.40 2.11 -16.04
N ARG A 49 2.73 2.06 -16.22
CA ARG A 49 3.38 1.66 -17.50
C ARG A 49 2.94 0.27 -17.95
N VAL A 50 2.98 -0.70 -17.04
CA VAL A 50 2.68 -2.10 -17.37
C VAL A 50 1.19 -2.41 -17.51
N LEU A 51 0.29 -1.52 -17.05
CA LEU A 51 -1.15 -1.65 -17.26
C LEU A 51 -1.55 -1.34 -18.72
N THR A 52 -2.51 -2.09 -19.24
CA THR A 52 -3.17 -1.78 -20.51
C THR A 52 -3.96 -0.46 -20.43
N PRO A 53 -4.27 0.21 -21.55
CA PRO A 53 -5.26 1.28 -21.56
C PRO A 53 -6.59 0.80 -20.93
N ARG A 54 -7.12 1.57 -19.99
CA ARG A 54 -8.28 1.23 -19.14
C ARG A 54 -8.04 0.09 -18.15
N GLY A 55 -6.80 -0.37 -17.99
CA GLY A 55 -6.43 -1.33 -16.94
C GLY A 55 -6.57 -0.72 -15.56
N ALA A 56 -6.78 -1.56 -14.54
CA ALA A 56 -7.04 -1.15 -13.18
C ALA A 56 -5.92 -1.55 -12.21
N LEU A 57 -5.54 -0.65 -11.32
CA LEU A 57 -4.67 -0.89 -10.17
C LEU A 57 -5.49 -0.89 -8.89
N TYR A 58 -5.37 -1.96 -8.11
CA TYR A 58 -5.94 -2.05 -6.77
C TYR A 58 -4.82 -2.05 -5.73
N VAL A 59 -4.80 -1.04 -4.86
CA VAL A 59 -3.85 -0.94 -3.75
C VAL A 59 -4.60 -1.03 -2.44
N LEU A 60 -4.35 -2.07 -1.67
CA LEU A 60 -4.82 -2.22 -0.30
C LEU A 60 -3.65 -1.95 0.64
N ASP A 61 -3.76 -0.93 1.48
CA ASP A 61 -2.73 -0.65 2.48
C ASP A 61 -3.33 0.00 3.73
N PHE A 62 -2.52 0.10 4.79
CA PHE A 62 -2.92 0.81 5.99
C PHE A 62 -3.09 2.30 5.70
N SER A 63 -4.03 2.90 6.42
CA SER A 63 -4.32 4.32 6.34
C SER A 63 -4.59 4.89 7.72
N LEU A 64 -4.71 6.20 7.82
CA LEU A 64 -5.05 6.87 9.06
C LEU A 64 -6.54 7.23 9.07
N PRO A 65 -7.27 6.89 10.15
CA PRO A 65 -8.65 7.30 10.32
C PRO A 65 -8.81 8.82 10.18
N THR A 66 -9.87 9.23 9.49
CA THR A 66 -10.18 10.66 9.31
C THR A 66 -11.06 11.22 10.42
N LEU A 67 -11.72 10.35 11.20
CA LEU A 67 -12.60 10.74 12.29
C LEU A 67 -11.78 11.34 13.45
N PRO A 68 -12.10 12.58 13.89
CA PRO A 68 -11.27 13.31 14.84
C PRO A 68 -11.13 12.63 16.21
N LEU A 69 -12.07 11.77 16.59
CA LEU A 69 -12.01 11.02 17.84
C LEU A 69 -11.24 9.69 17.70
N ILE A 70 -11.33 9.03 16.56
CA ILE A 70 -10.70 7.72 16.31
C ILE A 70 -9.22 7.89 16.00
N ARG A 71 -8.86 8.92 15.25
CA ARG A 71 -7.46 9.16 14.83
C ARG A 71 -6.48 9.27 16.00
N PRO A 72 -6.69 10.10 17.04
CA PRO A 72 -5.75 10.18 18.15
C PRO A 72 -5.67 8.87 18.96
N ALA A 73 -6.79 8.19 19.15
CA ALA A 73 -6.80 6.89 19.82
C ALA A 73 -6.03 5.83 19.03
N TYR A 74 -6.19 5.80 17.72
CA TYR A 74 -5.46 4.89 16.84
C TYR A 74 -3.95 5.19 16.81
N LEU A 75 -3.55 6.45 16.74
CA LEU A 75 -2.14 6.86 16.81
C LEU A 75 -1.52 6.51 18.16
N PHE A 76 -2.25 6.70 19.26
CA PHE A 76 -1.80 6.27 20.58
C PHE A 76 -1.61 4.75 20.65
N TYR A 77 -2.57 3.99 20.13
CA TYR A 77 -2.47 2.53 20.02
C TYR A 77 -1.23 2.10 19.22
N LEU A 78 -1.02 2.68 18.02
CA LEU A 78 0.13 2.36 17.18
C LEU A 78 1.47 2.68 17.86
N LYS A 79 1.56 3.81 18.58
CA LYS A 79 2.83 4.28 19.18
C LYS A 79 3.20 3.58 20.47
N HIS A 80 2.20 3.28 21.30
CA HIS A 80 2.44 2.84 22.66
C HIS A 80 1.99 1.40 22.93
N VAL A 81 0.81 1.02 22.46
CA VAL A 81 0.21 -0.28 22.78
C VAL A 81 0.77 -1.39 21.90
N MET A 82 0.74 -1.18 20.59
CA MET A 82 1.13 -2.20 19.62
C MET A 82 2.59 -2.66 19.76
N PRO A 83 3.60 -1.77 19.88
CA PRO A 83 4.99 -2.19 20.07
C PRO A 83 5.24 -2.90 21.42
N CYS A 84 4.49 -2.55 22.47
CA CYS A 84 4.60 -3.23 23.75
C CYS A 84 4.07 -4.67 23.68
N ILE A 85 2.86 -4.85 23.15
CA ILE A 85 2.23 -6.17 23.00
C ILE A 85 3.06 -7.04 22.07
N ALA A 86 3.49 -6.50 20.93
CA ALA A 86 4.29 -7.22 19.96
C ALA A 86 5.66 -7.62 20.50
N GLY A 87 6.32 -6.73 21.25
CA GLY A 87 7.58 -7.03 21.93
C GLY A 87 7.45 -8.17 22.94
N TRP A 88 6.31 -8.25 23.63
CA TRP A 88 6.05 -9.29 24.62
C TRP A 88 5.73 -10.65 23.98
N ILE A 89 4.97 -10.67 22.87
CA ILE A 89 4.52 -11.90 22.21
C ILE A 89 5.55 -12.45 21.22
N THR A 90 6.17 -11.58 20.42
CA THR A 90 7.03 -11.98 19.29
C THR A 90 8.52 -11.69 19.50
N GLY A 91 8.88 -10.88 20.50
CA GLY A 91 10.24 -10.39 20.71
C GLY A 91 10.72 -9.38 19.64
N GLN A 92 9.89 -9.02 18.66
CA GLN A 92 10.27 -8.18 17.50
C GLN A 92 9.71 -6.76 17.61
N ARG A 93 9.99 -6.07 18.70
CA ARG A 93 9.51 -4.71 18.95
C ARG A 93 9.88 -3.73 17.82
N GLU A 94 11.10 -3.83 17.28
CA GLU A 94 11.59 -2.92 16.25
C GLU A 94 10.81 -3.01 14.94
N ALA A 95 10.39 -4.21 14.53
CA ALA A 95 9.57 -4.41 13.35
C ALA A 95 8.21 -3.69 13.45
N TYR A 96 7.63 -3.64 14.65
CA TYR A 96 6.36 -2.96 14.88
C TYR A 96 6.53 -1.43 15.04
N VAL A 97 7.64 -0.97 15.58
CA VAL A 97 8.00 0.46 15.55
C VAL A 97 8.16 0.93 14.10
N TYR A 98 8.84 0.15 13.26
CA TYR A 98 8.95 0.43 11.83
C TYR A 98 7.57 0.45 11.14
N LEU A 99 6.72 -0.54 11.42
CA LEU A 99 5.37 -0.61 10.87
C LEU A 99 4.57 0.65 11.21
N CYS A 100 4.55 1.06 12.48
CA CYS A 100 3.85 2.26 12.92
C CYS A 100 4.37 3.52 12.22
N GLY A 101 5.69 3.70 12.16
CA GLY A 101 6.30 4.83 11.47
C GLY A 101 6.07 4.83 9.95
N SER A 102 5.95 3.66 9.33
CA SER A 102 5.63 3.55 7.90
C SER A 102 4.17 3.94 7.62
N ILE A 103 3.23 3.54 8.47
CA ILE A 103 1.82 3.92 8.35
C ILE A 103 1.63 5.45 8.48
N GLU A 104 2.33 6.09 9.42
CA GLU A 104 2.21 7.54 9.62
C GLU A 104 2.75 8.36 8.45
N ARG A 105 3.79 7.88 7.79
CA ARG A 105 4.41 8.58 6.64
C ARG A 105 3.72 8.30 5.31
N PHE A 106 3.00 7.17 5.22
CA PHE A 106 2.36 6.75 3.99
C PHE A 106 1.18 7.67 3.65
N PRO A 107 1.11 8.22 2.43
CA PRO A 107 0.00 9.05 2.02
C PRO A 107 -1.30 8.26 2.06
N SER A 108 -2.36 8.85 2.56
CA SER A 108 -3.66 8.19 2.67
C SER A 108 -4.83 9.11 2.30
N GLY A 109 -5.95 8.52 1.88
CA GLY A 109 -7.12 9.27 1.42
C GLY A 109 -6.78 10.16 0.22
N GLU A 110 -7.16 11.43 0.29
CA GLU A 110 -6.98 12.42 -0.78
C GLU A 110 -5.51 12.62 -1.21
N GLN A 111 -4.56 12.45 -0.29
CA GLN A 111 -3.13 12.54 -0.63
C GLN A 111 -2.71 11.40 -1.56
N MET A 112 -3.18 10.18 -1.31
CA MET A 112 -2.91 9.03 -2.18
C MET A 112 -3.63 9.18 -3.52
N GLU A 113 -4.88 9.65 -3.53
CA GLU A 113 -5.61 9.93 -4.76
C GLU A 113 -4.87 10.93 -5.64
N SER A 114 -4.44 12.06 -5.05
CA SER A 114 -3.66 13.09 -5.75
C SER A 114 -2.33 12.56 -6.27
N LEU A 115 -1.65 11.71 -5.50
CA LEU A 115 -0.41 11.06 -5.91
C LEU A 115 -0.63 10.15 -7.12
N MET A 116 -1.65 9.28 -7.08
CA MET A 116 -1.98 8.38 -8.19
C MET A 116 -2.35 9.16 -9.46
N LEU A 117 -3.17 10.21 -9.35
CA LEU A 117 -3.51 11.08 -10.48
C LEU A 117 -2.26 11.74 -11.06
N SER A 118 -1.33 12.23 -10.23
CA SER A 118 -0.06 12.79 -10.68
C SER A 118 0.86 11.79 -11.39
N CYS A 119 0.68 10.50 -11.12
CA CYS A 119 1.42 9.40 -11.77
C CYS A 119 0.79 8.93 -13.09
N GLY A 120 -0.32 9.55 -13.56
CA GLY A 120 -0.92 9.30 -14.86
C GLY A 120 -2.25 8.55 -14.83
N PHE A 121 -2.73 8.09 -13.67
CA PHE A 121 -4.05 7.48 -13.57
C PHE A 121 -5.16 8.49 -13.88
N THR A 122 -6.19 8.06 -14.60
CA THR A 122 -7.29 8.95 -15.06
C THR A 122 -8.39 9.11 -14.02
N SER A 123 -8.58 8.10 -13.18
CA SER A 123 -9.53 8.16 -12.08
C SER A 123 -9.05 7.33 -10.90
N VAL A 124 -9.34 7.79 -9.69
CA VAL A 124 -9.03 7.09 -8.45
C VAL A 124 -10.25 7.13 -7.53
N LYS A 125 -10.59 5.97 -6.96
CA LYS A 125 -11.64 5.83 -5.95
C LYS A 125 -11.04 5.23 -4.69
N THR A 126 -11.36 5.82 -3.53
CA THR A 126 -10.93 5.32 -2.23
C THR A 126 -12.08 4.66 -1.48
N HIS A 127 -11.92 3.40 -1.15
CA HIS A 127 -12.82 2.64 -0.29
C HIS A 127 -12.18 2.50 1.10
N ARG A 128 -12.70 3.23 2.07
CA ARG A 128 -12.22 3.17 3.47
C ARG A 128 -12.78 1.94 4.16
N LEU A 129 -11.88 1.14 4.73
CA LEU A 129 -12.19 -0.09 5.45
C LEU A 129 -11.91 0.11 6.94
N THR A 130 -12.68 -0.60 7.79
CA THR A 130 -12.43 -0.62 9.24
C THR A 130 -12.26 0.80 9.82
N PHE A 131 -13.24 1.68 9.62
CA PHE A 131 -13.22 3.08 10.07
C PHE A 131 -12.03 3.91 9.53
N GLY A 132 -11.40 3.48 8.44
CA GLY A 132 -10.27 4.15 7.81
C GLY A 132 -8.89 3.69 8.32
N ILE A 133 -8.81 2.57 9.04
CA ILE A 133 -7.53 1.94 9.42
C ILE A 133 -6.84 1.31 8.21
N ALA A 134 -7.62 0.85 7.25
CA ALA A 134 -7.13 0.42 5.94
C ALA A 134 -7.94 1.09 4.84
N SER A 135 -7.35 1.25 3.67
CA SER A 135 -8.01 1.78 2.48
C SER A 135 -7.66 0.92 1.27
N LEU A 136 -8.67 0.68 0.44
CA LEU A 136 -8.52 0.12 -0.88
C LEU A 136 -8.64 1.26 -1.89
N TYR A 137 -7.59 1.48 -2.67
CA TYR A 137 -7.57 2.43 -3.77
C TYR A 137 -7.77 1.66 -5.08
N GLU A 138 -8.74 2.09 -5.87
CA GLU A 138 -9.01 1.63 -7.21
C GLU A 138 -8.63 2.75 -8.17
N ALA A 139 -7.60 2.55 -8.99
CA ALA A 139 -7.11 3.52 -9.95
C ALA A 139 -7.18 2.95 -11.37
N VAL A 140 -7.65 3.76 -12.33
CA VAL A 140 -7.79 3.38 -13.74
C VAL A 140 -6.78 4.17 -14.58
N LYS A 141 -6.10 3.45 -15.49
CA LYS A 141 -5.19 4.05 -16.48
C LYS A 141 -5.92 4.77 -17.59
#